data_28102720c8880ebde3a4c0c85eaeaa69
#
_entry.id   28102720c8880ebde3a4c0c85eaeaa69
#
_cell.length_a   1.000
_cell.length_b   1.000
_cell.length_c   1.000
_cell.angle_alpha   90.00
_cell.angle_beta   90.00
_cell.angle_gamma   90.00
#
_symmetry.space_group_name_H-M   'P 1'
#
loop_
_entity.id
_entity.type
_entity.pdbx_description
1 polymer ?
#
loop_
_entity_poly.entity_id
_entity_poly.type
_entity_poly.pdbx_seq_one_letter_code
_entity_poly.pdbx_strand_id
1 'polypeptide(L)'
;TRDIFSELNRTFITPLDREDMQRVASKIDDIIDFMDGIGARFLSYKITESPPHALEMAEELVKATKEVEYMVSKLSNVKNPKSMIEHCRNTSVIEHKIDDLYRTAITELFESNDAIHIIKLKDIYETMETASDRCVDVADVIEDIVLKYT
;
A
#
# COMPACT_ATOMS: atom_id res chain seq x y z
N THR A 1 16.25 -13.21 36.55
CA THR A 1 14.87 -13.71 36.55
C THR A 1 13.90 -12.77 35.87
N ARG A 2 13.85 -11.52 36.30
CA ARG A 2 12.97 -10.52 35.69
C ARG A 2 13.35 -10.24 34.24
N ASP A 3 14.64 -10.20 33.94
CA ASP A 3 15.15 -9.96 32.58
C ASP A 3 14.88 -11.15 31.66
N ILE A 4 14.96 -12.37 32.19
CA ILE A 4 14.64 -13.58 31.46
C ILE A 4 13.16 -13.62 31.13
N PHE A 5 12.28 -13.23 32.05
CA PHE A 5 10.84 -13.13 31.80
C PHE A 5 10.53 -12.05 30.76
N SER A 6 11.19 -10.91 30.83
CA SER A 6 11.06 -9.86 29.83
C SER A 6 11.46 -10.34 28.44
N GLU A 7 12.60 -11.04 28.35
CA GLU A 7 13.07 -11.61 27.09
C GLU A 7 12.13 -12.69 26.55
N LEU A 8 11.64 -13.57 27.42
CA LEU A 8 10.65 -14.58 27.02
C LEU A 8 9.35 -13.94 26.56
N ASN A 9 8.86 -12.94 27.26
CA ASN A 9 7.67 -12.19 26.85
C ASN A 9 7.89 -11.47 25.55
N ARG A 10 9.04 -10.85 25.34
CA ARG A 10 9.39 -10.24 24.06
C ARG A 10 9.47 -11.27 22.95
N THR A 11 10.02 -12.45 23.23
CA THR A 11 10.16 -13.52 22.25
C THR A 11 8.81 -14.12 21.87
N PHE A 12 7.86 -14.22 22.83
CA PHE A 12 6.54 -14.79 22.60
C PHE A 12 5.47 -13.77 22.22
N ILE A 13 5.61 -12.51 22.64
CA ILE A 13 4.63 -11.45 22.40
C ILE A 13 5.04 -10.60 21.19
N THR A 14 6.35 -10.28 21.06
CA THR A 14 6.87 -9.45 19.96
C THR A 14 6.89 -10.20 18.63
N PRO A 15 7.23 -11.50 18.55
CA PRO A 15 6.92 -12.22 17.32
C PRO A 15 5.43 -12.18 17.15
N LEU A 16 5.00 -11.79 15.99
CA LEU A 16 3.59 -11.74 15.64
C LEU A 16 2.93 -13.07 15.98
N ASP A 17 1.72 -13.01 16.52
CA ASP A 17 0.96 -14.24 16.60
C ASP A 17 0.59 -14.67 15.18
N ARG A 18 0.18 -15.93 15.04
CA ARG A 18 -0.08 -16.52 13.74
C ARG A 18 -1.17 -15.78 12.96
N GLU A 19 -2.18 -15.31 13.66
CA GLU A 19 -3.31 -14.59 13.09
C GLU A 19 -2.88 -13.25 12.54
N ASP A 20 -2.06 -12.51 13.28
CA ASP A 20 -1.53 -11.21 12.82
C ASP A 20 -0.61 -11.39 11.61
N MET A 21 0.23 -12.42 11.60
CA MET A 21 1.07 -12.75 10.45
C MET A 21 0.25 -13.04 9.21
N GLN A 22 -0.84 -13.80 9.36
CA GLN A 22 -1.73 -14.12 8.25
C GLN A 22 -2.44 -12.88 7.71
N ARG A 23 -2.85 -11.97 8.60
CA ARG A 23 -3.48 -10.71 8.20
C ARG A 23 -2.53 -9.86 7.36
N VAL A 24 -1.30 -9.68 7.82
CA VAL A 24 -0.28 -8.92 7.10
C VAL A 24 0.01 -9.56 5.74
N ALA A 25 0.26 -10.85 5.72
CA ALA A 25 0.57 -11.58 4.49
C ALA A 25 -0.57 -11.49 3.47
N SER A 26 -1.82 -11.62 3.91
CA SER A 26 -3.00 -11.51 3.06
C SER A 26 -3.11 -10.12 2.44
N LYS A 27 -2.84 -9.07 3.22
CA LYS A 27 -2.91 -7.69 2.72
C LYS A 27 -1.78 -7.36 1.76
N ILE A 28 -0.59 -7.90 1.98
CA ILE A 28 0.54 -7.76 1.04
C ILE A 28 0.20 -8.46 -0.28
N ASP A 29 -0.40 -9.63 -0.22
CA ASP A 29 -0.83 -10.38 -1.40
C ASP A 29 -1.79 -9.56 -2.25
N ASP A 30 -2.73 -8.85 -1.62
CA ASP A 30 -3.65 -7.93 -2.29
C ASP A 30 -2.88 -6.82 -3.05
N ILE A 31 -1.83 -6.25 -2.45
CA ILE A 31 -1.00 -5.24 -3.12
C ILE A 31 -0.37 -5.82 -4.39
N ILE A 32 0.21 -7.00 -4.28
CA ILE A 32 0.88 -7.67 -5.40
C ILE A 32 -0.13 -7.95 -6.52
N ASP A 33 -1.32 -8.42 -6.18
CA ASP A 33 -2.38 -8.68 -7.14
C ASP A 33 -2.78 -7.42 -7.92
N PHE A 34 -2.92 -6.29 -7.24
CA PHE A 34 -3.26 -5.04 -7.90
C PHE A 34 -2.11 -4.49 -8.75
N MET A 35 -0.86 -4.63 -8.30
CA MET A 35 0.31 -4.24 -9.10
C MET A 35 0.41 -5.06 -10.37
N ASP A 36 0.22 -6.36 -10.27
CA ASP A 36 0.16 -7.27 -11.41
C ASP A 36 -1.00 -6.89 -12.34
N GLY A 37 -2.15 -6.59 -11.77
CA GLY A 37 -3.34 -6.17 -12.50
C GLY A 37 -3.14 -4.88 -13.30
N ILE A 38 -2.36 -3.93 -12.78
CA ILE A 38 -2.03 -2.70 -13.51
C ILE A 38 -1.25 -3.05 -14.77
N GLY A 39 -0.18 -3.85 -14.64
CA GLY A 39 0.64 -4.27 -15.78
C GLY A 39 -0.16 -5.05 -16.81
N ALA A 40 -1.04 -5.95 -16.37
CA ALA A 40 -1.89 -6.74 -17.23
C ALA A 40 -2.82 -5.84 -18.06
N ARG A 41 -3.35 -4.77 -17.48
CA ARG A 41 -4.23 -3.82 -18.18
C ARG A 41 -3.49 -3.03 -19.25
N PHE A 42 -2.28 -2.58 -18.96
CA PHE A 42 -1.45 -1.88 -19.95
C PHE A 42 -1.23 -2.77 -21.19
N LEU A 43 -0.98 -4.05 -20.98
CA LEU A 43 -0.79 -5.00 -22.08
C LEU A 43 -2.11 -5.31 -22.79
N SER A 44 -3.16 -5.65 -22.05
CA SER A 44 -4.45 -6.06 -22.60
C SER A 44 -5.13 -4.93 -23.37
N TYR A 45 -5.01 -3.71 -22.89
CA TYR A 45 -5.62 -2.54 -23.53
C TYR A 45 -4.72 -1.91 -24.59
N LYS A 46 -3.53 -2.48 -24.80
CA LYS A 46 -2.56 -2.03 -25.81
C LYS A 46 -2.20 -0.55 -25.63
N ILE A 47 -1.93 -0.18 -24.40
CA ILE A 47 -1.51 1.19 -24.07
C ILE A 47 -0.04 1.33 -24.47
N THR A 48 0.24 2.21 -25.40
CA THR A 48 1.58 2.44 -25.94
C THR A 48 2.22 3.73 -25.45
N GLU A 49 1.41 4.64 -24.94
CA GLU A 49 1.87 5.92 -24.38
C GLU A 49 1.47 5.99 -22.91
N SER A 50 2.32 6.63 -22.10
CA SER A 50 1.99 6.83 -20.69
C SER A 50 0.75 7.73 -20.57
N PRO A 51 -0.33 7.24 -19.94
CA PRO A 51 -1.49 8.08 -19.70
C PRO A 51 -1.13 9.30 -18.83
N PRO A 52 -1.83 10.44 -19.00
CA PRO A 52 -1.60 11.60 -18.15
C PRO A 52 -1.68 11.25 -16.67
N HIS A 53 -0.76 11.75 -15.87
CA HIS A 53 -0.66 11.52 -14.41
C HIS A 53 -0.29 10.08 -13.99
N ALA A 54 -0.27 9.12 -14.91
CA ALA A 54 0.03 7.72 -14.56
C ALA A 54 1.45 7.55 -14.03
N LEU A 55 2.44 8.25 -14.62
CA LEU A 55 3.82 8.17 -14.16
C LEU A 55 3.95 8.68 -12.72
N GLU A 56 3.34 9.83 -12.41
CA GLU A 56 3.35 10.39 -11.05
C GLU A 56 2.68 9.44 -10.06
N MET A 57 1.54 8.86 -10.44
CA MET A 57 0.86 7.88 -9.60
C MET A 57 1.74 6.65 -9.37
N ALA A 58 2.43 6.17 -10.40
CA ALA A 58 3.34 5.03 -10.29
C ALA A 58 4.52 5.34 -9.37
N GLU A 59 5.10 6.53 -9.47
CA GLU A 59 6.18 6.97 -8.58
C GLU A 59 5.73 7.01 -7.11
N GLU A 60 4.53 7.50 -6.86
CA GLU A 60 3.96 7.52 -5.52
C GLU A 60 3.65 6.10 -5.02
N LEU A 61 3.17 5.21 -5.89
CA LEU A 61 2.97 3.79 -5.54
C LEU A 61 4.28 3.12 -5.12
N VAL A 62 5.38 3.41 -5.82
CA VAL A 62 6.71 2.91 -5.42
C VAL A 62 7.06 3.38 -4.02
N LYS A 63 6.81 4.65 -3.71
CA LYS A 63 7.04 5.18 -2.35
C LYS A 63 6.19 4.45 -1.31
N ALA A 64 4.92 4.22 -1.62
CA ALA A 64 4.01 3.52 -0.71
C ALA A 64 4.48 2.09 -0.43
N THR A 65 4.91 1.37 -1.46
CA THR A 65 5.42 0.01 -1.29
C THR A 65 6.72 -0.03 -0.49
N LYS A 66 7.58 0.98 -0.62
CA LYS A 66 8.79 1.11 0.19
C LYS A 66 8.47 1.35 1.67
N GLU A 67 7.45 2.14 1.96
CA GLU A 67 6.97 2.32 3.34
C GLU A 67 6.49 0.99 3.91
N VAL A 68 5.70 0.24 3.15
CA VAL A 68 5.20 -1.08 3.55
C VAL A 68 6.38 -2.05 3.78
N GLU A 69 7.33 -2.09 2.86
CA GLU A 69 8.51 -2.95 2.98
C GLU A 69 9.29 -2.64 4.26
N TYR A 70 9.52 -1.37 4.54
CA TYR A 70 10.21 -0.95 5.76
C TYR A 70 9.46 -1.43 7.01
N MET A 71 8.16 -1.16 7.08
CA MET A 71 7.35 -1.54 8.23
C MET A 71 7.34 -3.05 8.46
N VAL A 72 7.18 -3.83 7.39
CA VAL A 72 7.18 -5.29 7.47
C VAL A 72 8.54 -5.82 7.92
N SER A 73 9.62 -5.22 7.43
CA SER A 73 10.98 -5.63 7.82
C SER A 73 11.28 -5.40 9.31
N LYS A 74 10.59 -4.46 9.94
CA LYS A 74 10.78 -4.13 11.36
C LYS A 74 9.76 -4.78 12.29
N LEU A 75 8.75 -5.44 11.71
CA LEU A 75 7.60 -5.90 12.48
C LEU A 75 7.92 -7.02 13.47
N SER A 76 8.92 -7.86 13.17
CA SER A 76 9.35 -8.95 14.07
C SER A 76 10.09 -8.45 15.30
N ASN A 77 10.60 -7.23 15.28
CA ASN A 77 11.32 -6.64 16.39
C ASN A 77 11.15 -5.12 16.39
N VAL A 78 10.02 -4.67 16.93
CA VAL A 78 9.66 -3.26 16.97
C VAL A 78 10.41 -2.59 18.12
N LYS A 79 11.50 -1.89 17.80
CA LYS A 79 12.30 -1.16 18.78
C LYS A 79 11.79 0.26 19.01
N ASN A 80 11.16 0.85 17.99
CA ASN A 80 10.66 2.22 18.03
C ASN A 80 9.22 2.28 17.50
N PRO A 81 8.22 2.10 18.39
CA PRO A 81 6.82 2.16 17.99
C PRO A 81 6.41 3.47 17.33
N LYS A 82 6.95 4.59 17.81
CA LYS A 82 6.65 5.92 17.23
C LYS A 82 7.09 6.01 15.76
N SER A 83 8.26 5.45 15.44
CA SER A 83 8.75 5.40 14.06
C SER A 83 7.83 4.57 13.18
N MET A 84 7.35 3.44 13.68
CA MET A 84 6.41 2.60 12.94
C MET A 84 5.10 3.34 12.64
N ILE A 85 4.55 4.02 13.63
CA ILE A 85 3.32 4.82 13.46
C ILE A 85 3.55 5.95 12.46
N GLU A 86 4.73 6.56 12.47
CA GLU A 86 5.09 7.60 11.51
C GLU A 86 5.12 7.06 10.07
N HIS A 87 5.67 5.86 9.86
CA HIS A 87 5.65 5.21 8.55
C HIS A 87 4.24 4.84 8.10
N CYS A 88 3.37 4.43 9.02
CA CYS A 88 1.94 4.24 8.73
C CYS A 88 1.30 5.54 8.24
N ARG A 89 1.62 6.66 8.92
CA ARG A 89 1.11 7.98 8.53
C ARG A 89 1.65 8.41 7.17
N ASN A 90 2.92 8.16 6.89
CA ASN A 90 3.53 8.47 5.59
C ASN A 90 2.80 7.72 4.46
N THR A 91 2.43 6.47 4.68
CA THR A 91 1.68 5.68 3.71
C THR A 91 0.32 6.33 3.41
N SER A 92 -0.37 6.82 4.44
CA SER A 92 -1.64 7.53 4.26
C SER A 92 -1.47 8.85 3.50
N VAL A 93 -0.39 9.59 3.77
CA VAL A 93 -0.10 10.84 3.05
C VAL A 93 0.13 10.55 1.56
N ILE A 94 0.85 9.48 1.24
CA ILE A 94 1.08 9.06 -0.14
C ILE A 94 -0.25 8.68 -0.81
N GLU A 95 -1.10 7.95 -0.11
CA GLU A 95 -2.43 7.56 -0.62
C GLU A 95 -3.28 8.80 -0.95
N HIS A 96 -3.29 9.81 -0.09
CA HIS A 96 -4.02 11.07 -0.35
C HIS A 96 -3.50 11.77 -1.60
N LYS A 97 -2.19 11.75 -1.81
CA LYS A 97 -1.59 12.33 -3.02
C LYS A 97 -2.02 11.58 -4.28
N ILE A 98 -2.05 10.25 -4.22
CA ILE A 98 -2.51 9.41 -5.33
C ILE A 98 -4.00 9.67 -5.60
N ASP A 99 -4.80 9.82 -4.56
CA ASP A 99 -6.23 10.12 -4.69
C ASP A 99 -6.45 11.46 -5.40
N ASP A 100 -5.66 12.48 -5.06
CA ASP A 100 -5.72 13.78 -5.74
C ASP A 100 -5.34 13.66 -7.22
N LEU A 101 -4.26 12.94 -7.52
CA LEU A 101 -3.84 12.68 -8.90
C LEU A 101 -4.90 11.91 -9.67
N TYR A 102 -5.51 10.93 -9.04
CA TYR A 102 -6.58 10.12 -9.59
C TYR A 102 -7.79 11.00 -9.98
N ARG A 103 -8.24 11.86 -9.07
CA ARG A 103 -9.36 12.75 -9.32
C ARG A 103 -9.09 13.70 -10.49
N THR A 104 -7.89 14.26 -10.54
CA THR A 104 -7.47 15.12 -11.66
C THR A 104 -7.46 14.35 -12.98
N ALA A 105 -6.88 13.14 -12.95
CA ALA A 105 -6.81 12.28 -14.14
C ALA A 105 -8.20 11.92 -14.66
N ILE A 106 -9.14 11.59 -13.78
CA ILE A 106 -10.51 11.27 -14.16
C ILE A 106 -11.22 12.49 -14.74
N THR A 107 -11.07 13.66 -14.10
CA THR A 107 -11.70 14.90 -14.57
C THR A 107 -11.25 15.23 -16.01
N GLU A 108 -9.96 15.16 -16.25
CA GLU A 108 -9.40 15.41 -17.58
C GLU A 108 -9.82 14.34 -18.59
N LEU A 109 -9.86 13.09 -18.17
CA LEU A 109 -10.23 11.95 -19.02
C LEU A 109 -11.63 12.13 -19.61
N PHE A 110 -12.57 12.59 -18.79
CA PHE A 110 -13.97 12.76 -19.23
C PHE A 110 -14.19 13.94 -20.16
N GLU A 111 -13.16 14.72 -20.47
CA GLU A 111 -13.20 15.72 -21.53
C GLU A 111 -13.07 15.08 -22.92
N SER A 112 -12.63 13.81 -22.99
CA SER A 112 -12.54 13.06 -24.25
C SER A 112 -13.92 12.67 -24.76
N ASN A 113 -14.05 12.58 -26.10
CA ASN A 113 -15.25 12.06 -26.74
C ASN A 113 -15.11 10.59 -27.17
N ASP A 114 -13.97 9.98 -26.87
CA ASP A 114 -13.68 8.57 -27.21
C ASP A 114 -14.05 7.67 -26.02
N ALA A 115 -15.21 7.04 -26.10
CA ALA A 115 -15.74 6.20 -25.04
C ALA A 115 -14.82 5.00 -24.71
N ILE A 116 -14.21 4.38 -25.72
CA ILE A 116 -13.30 3.24 -25.49
C ILE A 116 -12.05 3.70 -24.76
N HIS A 117 -11.50 4.83 -25.15
CA HIS A 117 -10.34 5.44 -24.47
C HIS A 117 -10.67 5.71 -22.99
N ILE A 118 -11.83 6.30 -22.72
CA ILE A 118 -12.30 6.57 -21.36
C ILE A 118 -12.39 5.29 -20.54
N ILE A 119 -13.00 4.23 -21.09
CA ILE A 119 -13.17 2.96 -20.40
C ILE A 119 -11.80 2.36 -20.03
N LYS A 120 -10.87 2.33 -20.97
CA LYS A 120 -9.53 1.78 -20.77
C LYS A 120 -8.77 2.53 -19.65
N LEU A 121 -8.67 3.83 -19.78
CA LEU A 121 -7.90 4.64 -18.83
C LEU A 121 -8.56 4.74 -17.47
N LYS A 122 -9.89 4.83 -17.43
CA LYS A 122 -10.62 4.84 -16.16
C LYS A 122 -10.31 3.59 -15.35
N ASP A 123 -10.32 2.42 -15.99
CA ASP A 123 -10.02 1.14 -15.33
C ASP A 123 -8.57 1.13 -14.81
N ILE A 124 -7.62 1.61 -15.61
CA ILE A 124 -6.21 1.71 -15.19
C ILE A 124 -6.06 2.64 -13.98
N TYR A 125 -6.61 3.83 -14.04
CA TYR A 125 -6.52 4.79 -12.94
C TYR A 125 -7.15 4.25 -11.66
N GLU A 126 -8.33 3.63 -11.76
CA GLU A 126 -9.02 3.03 -10.62
C GLU A 126 -8.18 1.91 -10.00
N THR A 127 -7.53 1.10 -10.83
CA THR A 127 -6.68 0.00 -10.35
C THR A 127 -5.45 0.54 -9.63
N MET A 128 -4.84 1.61 -10.13
CA MET A 128 -3.70 2.27 -9.47
C MET A 128 -4.10 2.86 -8.12
N GLU A 129 -5.23 3.55 -8.07
CA GLU A 129 -5.76 4.14 -6.83
C GLU A 129 -6.06 3.04 -5.82
N THR A 130 -6.69 1.93 -6.24
CA THR A 130 -6.97 0.80 -5.37
C THR A 130 -5.69 0.15 -4.84
N ALA A 131 -4.64 0.07 -5.67
CA ALA A 131 -3.34 -0.43 -5.20
C ALA A 131 -2.81 0.40 -4.03
N SER A 132 -2.96 1.73 -4.06
CA SER A 132 -2.55 2.58 -2.95
C SER A 132 -3.41 2.36 -1.70
N ASP A 133 -4.70 2.14 -1.87
CA ASP A 133 -5.60 1.79 -0.76
C ASP A 133 -5.18 0.47 -0.10
N ARG A 134 -4.73 -0.49 -0.89
CA ARG A 134 -4.22 -1.77 -0.33
C ARG A 134 -2.95 -1.55 0.49
N CYS A 135 -2.11 -0.60 0.11
CA CYS A 135 -0.93 -0.24 0.92
C CYS A 135 -1.35 0.34 2.28
N VAL A 136 -2.37 1.18 2.32
CA VAL A 136 -2.93 1.73 3.56
C VAL A 136 -3.54 0.60 4.42
N ASP A 137 -4.19 -0.38 3.81
CA ASP A 137 -4.72 -1.54 4.54
C ASP A 137 -3.62 -2.26 5.31
N VAL A 138 -2.45 -2.46 4.71
CA VAL A 138 -1.29 -3.05 5.40
C VAL A 138 -0.85 -2.16 6.54
N ALA A 139 -0.73 -0.85 6.31
CA ALA A 139 -0.34 0.11 7.34
C ALA A 139 -1.31 0.07 8.52
N ASP A 140 -2.61 -0.02 8.26
CA ASP A 140 -3.64 -0.09 9.31
C ASP A 140 -3.49 -1.36 10.16
N VAL A 141 -3.24 -2.50 9.53
CA VAL A 141 -3.00 -3.75 10.27
C VAL A 141 -1.74 -3.65 11.12
N ILE A 142 -0.67 -3.09 10.56
CA ILE A 142 0.60 -2.89 11.29
C ILE A 142 0.41 -1.94 12.47
N GLU A 143 -0.32 -0.85 12.29
CA GLU A 143 -0.63 0.08 13.37
C GLU A 143 -1.36 -0.63 14.51
N ASP A 144 -2.38 -1.44 14.20
CA ASP A 144 -3.10 -2.24 15.19
C ASP A 144 -2.15 -3.16 15.95
N ILE A 145 -1.25 -3.83 15.25
CA ILE A 145 -0.27 -4.74 15.86
C ILE A 145 0.68 -3.98 16.79
N VAL A 146 1.23 -2.85 16.32
CA VAL A 146 2.16 -2.04 17.10
C VAL A 146 1.49 -1.51 18.37
N LEU A 147 0.26 -1.00 18.27
CA LEU A 147 -0.48 -0.50 19.42
C LEU A 147 -0.85 -1.61 20.41
N LYS A 148 -1.11 -2.82 19.90
CA LYS A 148 -1.47 -3.98 20.73
C LYS A 148 -0.30 -4.42 21.63
N TYR A 149 0.95 -4.29 21.15
CA TYR A 149 2.13 -4.75 21.86
C TYR A 149 2.96 -3.63 22.49
N THR A 150 2.45 -2.44 22.51
CA THR A 150 3.07 -1.28 23.18
C THR A 150 2.14 -0.67 24.22
#